data_a72fc2d621e3a27d1dff785892434b86
#
_entry.id   a72fc2d621e3a27d1dff785892434b86
#
_cell.length_a   1.000
_cell.length_b   1.000
_cell.length_c   1.000
_cell.angle_alpha   90.00
_cell.angle_beta   90.00
_cell.angle_gamma   90.00
#
_symmetry.space_group_name_H-M   'P 1'
#
loop_
_entity.id
_entity.type
_entity.pdbx_description
1 polymer ?
#
loop_
_entity_poly.entity_id
_entity_poly.type
_entity_poly.pdbx_seq_one_letter_code
_entity_poly.pdbx_strand_id
1 'polypeptide(L)'
;MKTVRRLLYRDIVSSIGFVALAFLSLFYFIDFVDELDDVGKRGRTIWHAMLGAVFELPGHLYELMPIAMLIGTIYALARMAQSSEFTILRTGGLGPGRALGLLASLGAAFAVVTFVIGDYVAPIGERMAVELKARFAGGLRVGGAGAWLKERRGSGSQEHSFSINLAGTGAGGALEGIRIFEFDNDGRLVSRVTAREGRVAPDGVWTLQDADVTRWPASADAGDAPVHEQRSATLAWPSTLSPAVVAAAVLPLATMTTVELWRYSEHLSDQAQATQMHEIRFWKKALYPLACLVMMALALPFAYMHARAGSVSLKVFGGIMLGISFVLLNNLAGHVGLLRDWTPWVVAATPSLLYLLLSLAAFTWLVRYR
;
A
#
# COMPACT_ATOMS: atom_id res chain seq x y z
N MET A 1 -30.56 -22.49 -14.88
CA MET A 1 -29.33 -22.05 -14.18
C MET A 1 -29.01 -20.55 -14.31
N LYS A 2 -29.35 -19.86 -15.41
CA LYS A 2 -29.11 -18.40 -15.52
C LYS A 2 -29.83 -17.59 -14.44
N THR A 3 -31.07 -17.93 -14.12
CA THR A 3 -31.90 -17.25 -13.12
C THR A 3 -31.33 -17.41 -11.71
N VAL A 4 -30.90 -18.62 -11.32
CA VAL A 4 -30.28 -18.91 -10.01
C VAL A 4 -29.00 -18.11 -9.83
N ARG A 5 -28.13 -18.09 -10.86
CA ARG A 5 -26.89 -17.29 -10.84
C ARG A 5 -27.17 -15.81 -10.68
N ARG A 6 -28.15 -15.26 -11.40
CA ARG A 6 -28.52 -13.85 -11.33
C ARG A 6 -29.05 -13.47 -9.96
N LEU A 7 -29.90 -14.32 -9.37
CA LEU A 7 -30.43 -14.09 -8.03
C LEU A 7 -29.29 -14.08 -6.99
N LEU A 8 -28.49 -15.14 -6.96
CA LEU A 8 -27.37 -15.27 -6.03
C LEU A 8 -26.37 -14.10 -6.14
N TYR A 9 -25.98 -13.75 -7.36
CA TYR A 9 -25.05 -12.65 -7.58
C TYR A 9 -25.61 -11.30 -7.16
N ARG A 10 -26.88 -11.01 -7.47
CA ARG A 10 -27.52 -9.77 -7.08
C ARG A 10 -27.54 -9.62 -5.54
N ASP A 11 -27.90 -10.66 -4.84
CA ASP A 11 -28.01 -10.63 -3.38
C ASP A 11 -26.63 -10.51 -2.72
N ILE A 12 -25.62 -11.23 -3.22
CA ILE A 12 -24.26 -11.14 -2.71
C ILE A 12 -23.66 -9.76 -3.02
N VAL A 13 -23.75 -9.29 -4.27
CA VAL A 13 -23.19 -7.99 -4.67
C VAL A 13 -23.83 -6.84 -3.90
N SER A 14 -25.16 -6.86 -3.72
CA SER A 14 -25.85 -5.83 -2.93
C SER A 14 -25.44 -5.86 -1.46
N SER A 15 -25.24 -7.04 -0.89
CA SER A 15 -24.77 -7.20 0.49
C SER A 15 -23.33 -6.75 0.67
N ILE A 16 -22.43 -7.08 -0.26
CA ILE A 16 -21.03 -6.61 -0.27
C ILE A 16 -21.01 -5.07 -0.39
N GLY A 17 -21.80 -4.52 -1.34
CA GLY A 17 -21.90 -3.07 -1.53
C GLY A 17 -22.40 -2.36 -0.29
N PHE A 18 -23.40 -2.91 0.39
CA PHE A 18 -23.91 -2.35 1.65
C PHE A 18 -22.85 -2.36 2.76
N VAL A 19 -22.16 -3.48 2.94
CA VAL A 19 -21.08 -3.61 3.94
C VAL A 19 -19.92 -2.65 3.62
N ALA A 20 -19.48 -2.60 2.35
CA ALA A 20 -18.43 -1.70 1.91
C ALA A 20 -18.80 -0.23 2.16
N LEU A 21 -20.06 0.16 1.83
CA LEU A 21 -20.54 1.53 2.03
C LEU A 21 -20.63 1.89 3.52
N ALA A 22 -21.07 0.95 4.37
CA ALA A 22 -21.12 1.16 5.81
C ALA A 22 -19.72 1.40 6.40
N PHE A 23 -18.72 0.61 6.00
CA PHE A 23 -17.34 0.83 6.44
C PHE A 23 -16.74 2.12 5.86
N LEU A 24 -16.96 2.40 4.57
CA LEU A 24 -16.46 3.63 3.95
C LEU A 24 -17.04 4.88 4.61
N SER A 25 -18.31 4.87 5.01
CA SER A 25 -18.89 6.01 5.73
C SER A 25 -18.25 6.21 7.10
N LEU A 26 -17.87 5.12 7.78
CA LEU A 26 -17.16 5.18 9.05
C LEU A 26 -15.73 5.74 8.86
N PHE A 27 -14.97 5.23 7.88
CA PHE A 27 -13.62 5.71 7.60
C PHE A 27 -13.63 7.17 7.12
N TYR A 28 -14.56 7.52 6.24
CA TYR A 28 -14.76 8.92 5.84
C TYR A 28 -14.95 9.85 7.05
N PHE A 29 -15.75 9.42 8.02
CA PHE A 29 -15.99 10.21 9.23
C PHE A 29 -14.70 10.32 10.07
N ILE A 30 -13.94 9.25 10.24
CA ILE A 30 -12.68 9.25 10.99
C ILE A 30 -11.68 10.18 10.31
N ASP A 31 -11.43 10.01 9.00
CA ASP A 31 -10.51 10.82 8.24
C ASP A 31 -10.92 12.30 8.24
N PHE A 32 -12.22 12.57 8.13
CA PHE A 32 -12.73 13.93 8.20
C PHE A 32 -12.47 14.58 9.57
N VAL A 33 -12.64 13.83 10.67
CA VAL A 33 -12.34 14.33 12.01
C VAL A 33 -10.84 14.61 12.17
N ASP A 34 -9.99 13.71 11.68
CA ASP A 34 -8.53 13.90 11.72
C ASP A 34 -8.09 15.12 10.90
N GLU A 35 -8.74 15.37 9.76
CA GLU A 35 -8.49 16.54 8.92
C GLU A 35 -8.97 17.87 9.54
N LEU A 36 -9.92 17.83 10.49
CA LEU A 36 -10.41 19.04 11.19
C LEU A 36 -9.34 19.72 12.04
N ASP A 37 -8.38 18.96 12.56
CA ASP A 37 -7.28 19.52 13.39
C ASP A 37 -6.42 20.52 12.63
N ASP A 38 -6.44 20.48 11.30
CA ASP A 38 -5.70 21.37 10.43
C ASP A 38 -6.54 22.52 9.85
N VAL A 39 -7.84 22.54 10.11
CA VAL A 39 -8.74 23.62 9.67
C VAL A 39 -8.40 24.92 10.39
N GLY A 40 -8.37 26.02 9.64
CA GLY A 40 -7.97 27.34 10.13
C GLY A 40 -6.47 27.60 10.05
N LYS A 41 -5.63 26.58 9.94
CA LYS A 41 -4.20 26.75 9.72
C LYS A 41 -3.93 27.12 8.26
N ARG A 42 -3.17 28.18 8.03
CA ARG A 42 -2.74 28.66 6.69
C ARG A 42 -3.87 28.78 5.65
N GLY A 43 -5.10 29.11 6.08
CA GLY A 43 -6.24 29.27 5.19
C GLY A 43 -6.95 27.99 4.75
N ARG A 44 -6.67 26.85 5.41
CA ARG A 44 -7.38 25.60 5.18
C ARG A 44 -8.82 25.70 5.70
N THR A 45 -9.79 25.37 4.87
CA THR A 45 -11.21 25.42 5.20
C THR A 45 -11.79 24.02 5.44
N ILE A 46 -12.97 23.94 6.07
CA ILE A 46 -13.70 22.67 6.26
C ILE A 46 -13.93 21.94 4.93
N TRP A 47 -14.14 22.67 3.83
CA TRP A 47 -14.31 22.08 2.50
C TRP A 47 -13.05 21.32 2.05
N HIS A 48 -11.87 21.83 2.35
CA HIS A 48 -10.62 21.13 2.05
C HIS A 48 -10.46 19.85 2.90
N ALA A 49 -10.91 19.87 4.15
CA ALA A 49 -10.93 18.67 5.01
C ALA A 49 -11.87 17.60 4.44
N MET A 50 -13.09 18.00 4.03
CA MET A 50 -14.04 17.09 3.39
C MET A 50 -13.47 16.47 2.10
N LEU A 51 -12.83 17.27 1.24
CA LEU A 51 -12.21 16.77 0.00
C LEU A 51 -11.03 15.85 0.29
N GLY A 52 -10.21 16.17 1.29
CA GLY A 52 -9.10 15.31 1.72
C GLY A 52 -9.59 13.93 2.08
N ALA A 53 -10.59 13.81 2.96
CA ALA A 53 -11.20 12.55 3.35
C ALA A 53 -11.83 11.79 2.16
N VAL A 54 -12.44 12.48 1.18
CA VAL A 54 -12.95 11.82 -0.05
C VAL A 54 -11.83 11.21 -0.88
N PHE A 55 -10.67 11.86 -0.98
CA PHE A 55 -9.55 11.36 -1.76
C PHE A 55 -8.91 10.09 -1.15
N GLU A 56 -9.04 9.86 0.14
CA GLU A 56 -8.54 8.66 0.83
C GLU A 56 -9.51 7.46 0.71
N LEU A 57 -10.79 7.67 0.38
CA LEU A 57 -11.80 6.61 0.25
C LEU A 57 -11.42 5.45 -0.69
N PRO A 58 -10.81 5.66 -1.88
CA PRO A 58 -10.42 4.55 -2.74
C PRO A 58 -9.37 3.64 -2.11
N GLY A 59 -8.45 4.18 -1.32
CA GLY A 59 -7.47 3.43 -0.53
C GLY A 59 -8.15 2.54 0.49
N HIS A 60 -9.06 3.11 1.29
CA HIS A 60 -9.86 2.34 2.25
C HIS A 60 -10.73 1.28 1.57
N LEU A 61 -11.37 1.60 0.44
CA LEU A 61 -12.15 0.61 -0.30
C LEU A 61 -11.30 -0.58 -0.72
N TYR A 62 -10.09 -0.35 -1.22
CA TYR A 62 -9.14 -1.40 -1.58
C TYR A 62 -8.82 -2.29 -0.37
N GLU A 63 -8.44 -1.70 0.75
CA GLU A 63 -8.07 -2.44 1.97
C GLU A 63 -9.23 -3.22 2.58
N LEU A 64 -10.46 -2.71 2.46
CA LEU A 64 -11.65 -3.33 3.03
C LEU A 64 -12.27 -4.42 2.15
N MET A 65 -11.91 -4.48 0.85
CA MET A 65 -12.58 -5.38 -0.10
C MET A 65 -12.64 -6.84 0.35
N PRO A 66 -11.57 -7.51 0.78
CA PRO A 66 -11.64 -8.92 1.20
C PRO A 66 -12.60 -9.13 2.39
N ILE A 67 -12.59 -8.20 3.35
CA ILE A 67 -13.46 -8.26 4.54
C ILE A 67 -14.93 -8.01 4.15
N ALA A 68 -15.18 -7.00 3.35
CA ALA A 68 -16.52 -6.68 2.86
C ALA A 68 -17.12 -7.84 2.06
N MET A 69 -16.28 -8.51 1.25
CA MET A 69 -16.69 -9.71 0.51
C MET A 69 -17.03 -10.87 1.43
N LEU A 70 -16.21 -11.13 2.46
CA LEU A 70 -16.48 -12.18 3.44
C LEU A 70 -17.79 -11.91 4.16
N ILE A 71 -17.94 -10.74 4.79
CA ILE A 71 -19.12 -10.38 5.59
C ILE A 71 -20.37 -10.31 4.73
N GLY A 72 -20.31 -9.63 3.58
CA GLY A 72 -21.44 -9.48 2.68
C GLY A 72 -21.91 -10.82 2.11
N THR A 73 -20.98 -11.71 1.76
CA THR A 73 -21.30 -13.06 1.28
C THR A 73 -21.90 -13.92 2.39
N ILE A 74 -21.34 -13.89 3.62
CA ILE A 74 -21.91 -14.60 4.77
C ILE A 74 -23.32 -14.10 5.05
N TYR A 75 -23.52 -12.79 5.07
CA TYR A 75 -24.85 -12.20 5.31
C TYR A 75 -25.86 -12.65 4.26
N ALA A 76 -25.54 -12.54 2.96
CA ALA A 76 -26.42 -12.95 1.88
C ALA A 76 -26.78 -14.45 1.97
N LEU A 77 -25.77 -15.31 2.12
CA LEU A 77 -25.95 -16.76 2.19
C LEU A 77 -26.69 -17.19 3.47
N ALA A 78 -26.40 -16.56 4.60
CA ALA A 78 -27.09 -16.86 5.86
C ALA A 78 -28.57 -16.45 5.81
N ARG A 79 -28.88 -15.30 5.19
CA ARG A 79 -30.25 -14.86 4.95
C ARG A 79 -31.02 -15.83 4.05
N MET A 80 -30.42 -16.22 2.91
CA MET A 80 -31.03 -17.21 2.01
C MET A 80 -31.21 -18.59 2.68
N ALA A 81 -30.33 -18.98 3.60
CA ALA A 81 -30.46 -20.21 4.37
C ALA A 81 -31.60 -20.11 5.37
N GLN A 82 -31.84 -18.95 6.00
CA GLN A 82 -32.98 -18.74 6.91
C GLN A 82 -34.33 -18.73 6.19
N SER A 83 -34.42 -18.10 5.01
CA SER A 83 -35.64 -18.08 4.19
C SER A 83 -35.89 -19.40 3.46
N SER A 84 -35.05 -20.42 3.68
CA SER A 84 -35.09 -21.73 2.98
C SER A 84 -34.82 -21.65 1.48
N GLU A 85 -34.55 -20.47 0.92
CA GLU A 85 -34.23 -20.28 -0.50
C GLU A 85 -32.98 -21.07 -0.90
N PHE A 86 -31.94 -21.03 -0.06
CA PHE A 86 -30.73 -21.81 -0.32
C PHE A 86 -30.98 -23.32 -0.34
N THR A 87 -31.89 -23.79 0.50
CA THR A 87 -32.32 -25.20 0.53
C THR A 87 -33.06 -25.60 -0.76
N ILE A 88 -33.94 -24.74 -1.26
CA ILE A 88 -34.62 -24.93 -2.54
C ILE A 88 -33.63 -24.95 -3.70
N LEU A 89 -32.67 -24.05 -3.71
CA LEU A 89 -31.60 -24.03 -4.72
C LEU A 89 -30.76 -25.32 -4.70
N ARG A 90 -30.46 -25.83 -3.52
CA ARG A 90 -29.71 -27.06 -3.31
C ARG A 90 -30.50 -28.28 -3.81
N THR A 91 -31.78 -28.43 -3.49
CA THR A 91 -32.63 -29.51 -4.00
C THR A 91 -32.86 -29.37 -5.50
N GLY A 92 -32.86 -28.17 -6.03
CA GLY A 92 -32.89 -27.86 -7.48
C GLY A 92 -31.56 -28.11 -8.23
N GLY A 93 -30.57 -28.77 -7.57
CA GLY A 93 -29.32 -29.21 -8.20
C GLY A 93 -28.10 -28.29 -8.01
N LEU A 94 -28.17 -27.29 -7.12
CA LEU A 94 -27.01 -26.51 -6.71
C LEU A 94 -26.17 -27.27 -5.68
N GLY A 95 -25.38 -28.24 -6.14
CA GLY A 95 -24.45 -28.97 -5.27
C GLY A 95 -23.30 -28.08 -4.75
N PRO A 96 -22.56 -28.53 -3.68
CA PRO A 96 -21.50 -27.74 -3.07
C PRO A 96 -20.40 -27.27 -4.04
N GLY A 97 -19.97 -28.14 -4.96
CA GLY A 97 -18.95 -27.78 -5.96
C GLY A 97 -19.43 -26.73 -6.94
N ARG A 98 -20.71 -26.78 -7.37
CA ARG A 98 -21.28 -25.75 -8.25
C ARG A 98 -21.46 -24.42 -7.52
N ALA A 99 -21.88 -24.45 -6.26
CA ALA A 99 -21.97 -23.25 -5.42
C ALA A 99 -20.57 -22.60 -5.26
N LEU A 100 -19.54 -23.39 -4.94
CA LEU A 100 -18.16 -22.91 -4.87
C LEU A 100 -17.70 -22.31 -6.22
N GLY A 101 -17.99 -22.95 -7.35
CA GLY A 101 -17.66 -22.44 -8.68
C GLY A 101 -18.34 -21.09 -9.00
N LEU A 102 -19.60 -20.91 -8.61
CA LEU A 102 -20.29 -19.62 -8.75
C LEU A 102 -19.66 -18.55 -7.86
N LEU A 103 -19.32 -18.86 -6.60
CA LEU A 103 -18.66 -17.91 -5.71
C LEU A 103 -17.25 -17.59 -6.20
N ALA A 104 -16.50 -18.59 -6.67
CA ALA A 104 -15.18 -18.38 -7.23
C ALA A 104 -15.19 -17.46 -8.47
N SER A 105 -16.17 -17.64 -9.38
CA SER A 105 -16.30 -16.75 -10.54
C SER A 105 -16.70 -15.32 -10.17
N LEU A 106 -17.55 -15.14 -9.18
CA LEU A 106 -17.87 -13.82 -8.64
C LEU A 106 -16.67 -13.22 -7.90
N GLY A 107 -15.96 -14.04 -7.11
CA GLY A 107 -14.72 -13.66 -6.44
C GLY A 107 -13.63 -13.22 -7.42
N ALA A 108 -13.48 -13.91 -8.55
CA ALA A 108 -12.56 -13.51 -9.60
C ALA A 108 -12.92 -12.13 -10.21
N ALA A 109 -14.22 -11.86 -10.42
CA ALA A 109 -14.65 -10.55 -10.87
C ALA A 109 -14.32 -9.45 -9.85
N PHE A 110 -14.57 -9.70 -8.57
CA PHE A 110 -14.19 -8.76 -7.51
C PHE A 110 -12.67 -8.64 -7.34
N ALA A 111 -11.90 -9.71 -7.54
CA ALA A 111 -10.44 -9.64 -7.52
C ALA A 111 -9.90 -8.69 -8.60
N VAL A 112 -10.48 -8.74 -9.81
CA VAL A 112 -10.14 -7.79 -10.89
C VAL A 112 -10.53 -6.37 -10.49
N VAL A 113 -11.72 -6.16 -9.95
CA VAL A 113 -12.17 -4.83 -9.48
C VAL A 113 -11.25 -4.30 -8.39
N THR A 114 -10.90 -5.15 -7.41
CA THR A 114 -9.98 -4.79 -6.32
C THR A 114 -8.60 -4.43 -6.85
N PHE A 115 -8.09 -5.18 -7.83
CA PHE A 115 -6.82 -4.85 -8.48
C PHE A 115 -6.87 -3.49 -9.16
N VAL A 116 -7.91 -3.23 -9.94
CA VAL A 116 -8.07 -1.93 -10.64
C VAL A 116 -8.17 -0.78 -9.63
N ILE A 117 -8.95 -0.94 -8.57
CA ILE A 117 -9.06 0.08 -7.53
C ILE A 117 -7.69 0.30 -6.85
N GLY A 118 -7.03 -0.77 -6.43
CA GLY A 118 -5.77 -0.68 -5.68
C GLY A 118 -4.58 -0.19 -6.50
N ASP A 119 -4.55 -0.48 -7.81
CA ASP A 119 -3.38 -0.14 -8.64
C ASP A 119 -3.54 1.18 -9.41
N TYR A 120 -4.77 1.59 -9.70
CA TYR A 120 -5.04 2.81 -10.47
C TYR A 120 -5.78 3.87 -9.67
N VAL A 121 -6.90 3.52 -9.01
CA VAL A 121 -7.77 4.52 -8.40
C VAL A 121 -7.23 5.00 -7.04
N ALA A 122 -6.81 4.08 -6.19
CA ALA A 122 -6.28 4.40 -4.87
C ALA A 122 -5.01 5.27 -4.93
N PRO A 123 -3.98 4.98 -5.76
CA PRO A 123 -2.80 5.84 -5.87
C PRO A 123 -3.12 7.24 -6.37
N ILE A 124 -4.11 7.41 -7.26
CA ILE A 124 -4.54 8.74 -7.72
C ILE A 124 -5.17 9.51 -6.55
N GLY A 125 -6.07 8.89 -5.82
CA GLY A 125 -6.70 9.51 -4.65
C GLY A 125 -5.68 9.92 -3.60
N GLU A 126 -4.79 9.02 -3.22
CA GLU A 126 -3.70 9.28 -2.27
C GLU A 126 -2.78 10.42 -2.71
N ARG A 127 -2.41 10.49 -4.00
CA ARG A 127 -1.62 11.61 -4.54
C ARG A 127 -2.37 12.93 -4.42
N MET A 128 -3.68 12.96 -4.74
CA MET A 128 -4.50 14.16 -4.60
C MET A 128 -4.62 14.60 -3.13
N ALA A 129 -4.78 13.65 -2.19
CA ALA A 129 -4.81 13.95 -0.76
C ALA A 129 -3.49 14.56 -0.29
N VAL A 130 -2.36 13.93 -0.70
CA VAL A 130 -1.00 14.41 -0.39
C VAL A 130 -0.75 15.81 -0.98
N GLU A 131 -1.12 16.06 -2.23
CA GLU A 131 -0.99 17.38 -2.87
C GLU A 131 -1.84 18.44 -2.17
N LEU A 132 -3.07 18.09 -1.79
CA LEU A 132 -3.95 18.99 -1.06
C LEU A 132 -3.35 19.36 0.30
N LYS A 133 -2.83 18.40 1.05
CA LYS A 133 -2.12 18.61 2.32
C LYS A 133 -0.88 19.50 2.11
N ALA A 134 -0.09 19.24 1.08
CA ALA A 134 1.14 19.98 0.78
C ALA A 134 0.89 21.48 0.49
N ARG A 135 -0.19 21.80 -0.21
CA ARG A 135 -0.56 23.22 -0.52
C ARG A 135 -0.69 24.07 0.72
N PHE A 136 -1.21 23.52 1.81
CA PHE A 136 -1.43 24.23 3.08
C PHE A 136 -0.29 24.02 4.09
N ALA A 137 0.48 22.95 3.97
CA ALA A 137 1.63 22.68 4.85
C ALA A 137 2.88 23.51 4.47
N GLY A 138 2.93 24.07 3.25
CA GLY A 138 4.11 24.78 2.71
C GLY A 138 5.14 23.81 2.17
N GLY A 139 4.72 22.65 1.67
CA GLY A 139 5.54 21.57 1.11
C GLY A 139 5.30 20.22 1.78
N LEU A 140 5.63 19.15 1.08
CA LEU A 140 5.61 17.78 1.59
C LEU A 140 6.89 17.52 2.38
N ARG A 141 6.79 17.37 3.69
CA ARG A 141 7.89 16.89 4.51
C ARG A 141 7.86 15.36 4.59
N VAL A 142 8.97 14.72 4.23
CA VAL A 142 9.15 13.28 4.36
C VAL A 142 9.58 12.95 5.78
N GLY A 143 8.65 12.61 6.64
CA GLY A 143 8.95 12.19 8.02
C GLY A 143 9.95 13.07 8.78
N GLY A 144 10.31 12.71 10.01
CA GLY A 144 11.31 13.48 10.79
C GLY A 144 12.74 13.35 10.30
N ALA A 145 13.07 12.27 9.56
CA ALA A 145 14.43 11.98 9.08
C ALA A 145 14.67 12.34 7.60
N GLY A 146 13.62 12.72 6.84
CA GLY A 146 13.70 12.92 5.40
C GLY A 146 13.84 11.60 4.61
N ALA A 147 13.86 11.71 3.28
CA ALA A 147 14.14 10.58 2.38
C ALA A 147 15.65 10.42 2.20
N TRP A 148 16.15 9.20 2.27
CA TRP A 148 17.55 8.88 2.04
C TRP A 148 17.70 8.03 0.78
N LEU A 149 18.54 8.50 -0.13
CA LEU A 149 18.95 7.82 -1.35
C LEU A 149 20.44 7.57 -1.31
N LYS A 150 20.88 6.45 -1.87
CA LYS A 150 22.30 6.15 -2.07
C LYS A 150 22.58 6.02 -3.56
N GLU A 151 23.74 6.47 -3.96
CA GLU A 151 24.25 6.35 -5.32
C GLU A 151 25.74 6.02 -5.24
N ARG A 152 26.21 5.14 -6.13
CA ARG A 152 27.63 4.85 -6.30
C ARG A 152 28.06 5.26 -7.68
N ARG A 153 29.21 5.92 -7.79
CA ARG A 153 29.80 6.33 -9.06
C ARG A 153 31.29 6.00 -9.10
N GLY A 154 31.74 5.65 -10.28
CA GLY A 154 33.13 5.21 -10.50
C GLY A 154 33.24 3.69 -10.46
N SER A 155 34.47 3.21 -10.59
CA SER A 155 34.80 1.78 -10.51
C SER A 155 36.17 1.58 -9.88
N GLY A 156 36.33 0.53 -9.09
CA GLY A 156 37.61 0.19 -8.43
C GLY A 156 38.00 1.21 -7.39
N SER A 157 39.29 1.66 -7.43
CA SER A 157 39.85 2.59 -6.45
C SER A 157 39.30 4.03 -6.53
N GLN A 158 38.54 4.36 -7.57
CA GLN A 158 37.88 5.66 -7.75
C GLN A 158 36.37 5.58 -7.56
N GLU A 159 35.90 4.59 -6.84
CA GLU A 159 34.45 4.48 -6.50
C GLU A 159 34.16 5.45 -5.37
N HIS A 160 33.19 6.32 -5.59
CA HIS A 160 32.63 7.23 -4.58
C HIS A 160 31.20 6.86 -4.27
N SER A 161 30.84 6.84 -3.00
CA SER A 161 29.46 6.63 -2.56
C SER A 161 28.82 7.95 -2.12
N PHE A 162 27.62 8.21 -2.62
CA PHE A 162 26.86 9.41 -2.29
C PHE A 162 25.65 9.02 -1.46
N SER A 163 25.48 9.67 -0.31
CA SER A 163 24.29 9.58 0.51
C SER A 163 23.51 10.90 0.40
N ILE A 164 22.32 10.84 -0.17
CA ILE A 164 21.50 12.01 -0.48
C ILE A 164 20.32 12.01 0.48
N ASN A 165 20.13 13.10 1.23
CA ASN A 165 19.00 13.33 2.10
C ASN A 165 18.13 14.44 1.53
N LEU A 166 16.82 14.19 1.45
CA LEU A 166 15.81 15.14 0.98
C LEU A 166 14.81 15.37 2.11
N ALA A 167 14.64 16.60 2.52
CA ALA A 167 13.68 16.93 3.58
C ALA A 167 12.23 16.86 3.10
N GLY A 168 12.00 17.10 1.80
CA GLY A 168 10.67 17.07 1.22
C GLY A 168 10.61 17.57 -0.21
N THR A 169 9.36 17.81 -0.68
CA THR A 169 9.09 18.45 -1.96
C THR A 169 8.21 19.68 -1.76
N GLY A 170 8.58 20.77 -2.40
CA GLY A 170 7.82 22.01 -2.47
C GLY A 170 6.79 22.02 -3.60
N ALA A 171 6.17 23.18 -3.80
CA ALA A 171 5.22 23.39 -4.88
C ALA A 171 5.85 23.14 -6.26
N GLY A 172 5.14 22.39 -7.12
CA GLY A 172 5.62 22.07 -8.47
C GLY A 172 6.70 21.01 -8.55
N GLY A 173 6.87 20.17 -7.51
CA GLY A 173 7.80 19.03 -7.51
C GLY A 173 9.27 19.40 -7.31
N ALA A 174 9.56 20.63 -6.89
CA ALA A 174 10.91 21.01 -6.48
C ALA A 174 11.30 20.28 -5.19
N LEU A 175 12.52 19.75 -5.13
CA LEU A 175 13.06 19.12 -3.94
C LEU A 175 13.50 20.19 -2.95
N GLU A 176 13.20 20.00 -1.66
CA GLU A 176 13.55 20.93 -0.59
C GLU A 176 14.48 20.31 0.45
N GLY A 177 15.41 21.14 0.97
CA GLY A 177 16.32 20.74 2.04
C GLY A 177 17.24 19.58 1.65
N ILE A 178 17.95 19.76 0.55
CA ILE A 178 18.84 18.75 -0.05
C ILE A 178 20.17 18.74 0.71
N ARG A 179 20.62 17.55 1.08
CA ARG A 179 21.97 17.31 1.64
C ARG A 179 22.57 16.12 0.94
N ILE A 180 23.75 16.31 0.36
CA ILE A 180 24.49 15.26 -0.35
C ILE A 180 25.83 15.09 0.36
N PHE A 181 26.11 13.86 0.76
CA PHE A 181 27.36 13.48 1.42
C PHE A 181 28.11 12.55 0.48
N GLU A 182 29.33 12.89 0.14
CA GLU A 182 30.23 12.10 -0.69
C GLU A 182 31.30 11.42 0.17
N PHE A 183 31.41 10.10 0.02
CA PHE A 183 32.40 9.29 0.71
C PHE A 183 33.33 8.62 -0.30
N ASP A 184 34.59 8.49 0.06
CA ASP A 184 35.58 7.70 -0.68
C ASP A 184 35.44 6.19 -0.39
N ASN A 185 36.28 5.36 -1.02
CA ASN A 185 36.34 3.93 -0.81
C ASN A 185 36.65 3.50 0.63
N ASP A 186 37.33 4.34 1.38
CA ASP A 186 37.66 4.10 2.79
C ASP A 186 36.56 4.52 3.74
N GLY A 187 35.41 5.03 3.19
CA GLY A 187 34.27 5.52 3.95
C GLY A 187 34.50 6.87 4.60
N ARG A 188 35.51 7.65 4.17
CA ARG A 188 35.80 9.00 4.66
C ARG A 188 34.92 10.00 3.92
N LEU A 189 34.43 11.01 4.62
CA LEU A 189 33.65 12.09 4.05
C LEU A 189 34.58 13.03 3.26
N VAL A 190 34.39 13.11 1.95
CA VAL A 190 35.16 13.94 1.00
C VAL A 190 34.48 15.27 0.76
N SER A 191 33.16 15.27 0.54
CA SER A 191 32.41 16.49 0.34
C SER A 191 30.99 16.43 0.91
N ARG A 192 30.48 17.60 1.22
CA ARG A 192 29.06 17.79 1.58
C ARG A 192 28.50 18.93 0.76
N VAL A 193 27.40 18.69 0.09
CA VAL A 193 26.62 19.72 -0.59
C VAL A 193 25.31 19.91 0.17
N THR A 194 24.99 21.14 0.54
CA THR A 194 23.68 21.50 1.09
C THR A 194 23.01 22.50 0.16
N ALA A 195 21.74 22.29 -0.18
CA ALA A 195 20.99 23.21 -1.02
C ALA A 195 19.59 23.42 -0.48
N ARG A 196 19.05 24.61 -0.66
CA ARG A 196 17.70 24.94 -0.22
C ARG A 196 16.67 24.25 -1.08
N GLU A 197 16.83 24.35 -2.39
CA GLU A 197 15.92 23.79 -3.38
C GLU A 197 16.70 23.14 -4.53
N GLY A 198 16.08 22.18 -5.21
CA GLY A 198 16.64 21.59 -6.41
C GLY A 198 15.59 20.98 -7.32
N ARG A 199 15.97 20.81 -8.59
CA ARG A 199 15.16 20.13 -9.59
C ARG A 199 15.99 19.08 -10.29
N VAL A 200 15.39 17.93 -10.56
CA VAL A 200 16.02 16.84 -11.30
C VAL A 200 15.57 16.93 -12.75
N ALA A 201 16.52 17.10 -13.65
CA ALA A 201 16.23 17.10 -15.08
C ALA A 201 16.14 15.65 -15.62
N PRO A 202 15.45 15.43 -16.77
CA PRO A 202 15.31 14.09 -17.36
C PRO A 202 16.64 13.41 -17.70
N ASP A 203 17.69 14.17 -17.90
CA ASP A 203 19.08 13.72 -18.17
C ASP A 203 19.85 13.31 -16.91
N GLY A 204 19.23 13.38 -15.74
CA GLY A 204 19.84 13.03 -14.45
C GLY A 204 20.66 14.16 -13.83
N VAL A 205 20.73 15.34 -14.43
CA VAL A 205 21.42 16.49 -13.84
C VAL A 205 20.52 17.21 -12.85
N TRP A 206 20.98 17.38 -11.63
CA TRP A 206 20.28 18.14 -10.60
C TRP A 206 20.69 19.61 -10.66
N THR A 207 19.76 20.49 -10.75
CA THR A 207 19.99 21.93 -10.62
C THR A 207 19.67 22.34 -9.19
N LEU A 208 20.71 22.57 -8.40
CA LEU A 208 20.62 22.95 -6.98
C LEU A 208 20.68 24.47 -6.84
N GLN A 209 19.79 25.05 -6.02
CA GLN A 209 19.73 26.49 -5.74
C GLN A 209 20.20 26.78 -4.31
N ASP A 210 20.92 27.89 -4.13
CA ASP A 210 21.54 28.29 -2.87
C ASP A 210 22.38 27.17 -2.29
N ALA A 211 23.34 26.67 -3.08
CA ALA A 211 24.18 25.53 -2.72
C ALA A 211 25.43 25.97 -1.96
N ASP A 212 25.65 25.36 -0.80
CA ASP A 212 26.89 25.45 -0.02
C ASP A 212 27.64 24.13 -0.15
N VAL A 213 28.85 24.16 -0.70
CA VAL A 213 29.73 23.01 -0.91
C VAL A 213 30.91 23.08 0.07
N THR A 214 30.99 22.10 0.94
CA THR A 214 32.12 21.91 1.87
C THR A 214 32.97 20.74 1.38
N ARG A 215 34.28 20.92 1.17
CA ARG A 215 35.21 19.85 0.79
C ARG A 215 36.29 19.69 1.86
N TRP A 216 36.55 18.44 2.22
CA TRP A 216 37.60 18.06 3.16
C TRP A 216 38.84 17.57 2.41
N PRO A 217 40.06 17.80 2.95
CA PRO A 217 41.29 17.33 2.32
C PRO A 217 41.36 15.80 2.29
N ALA A 218 41.86 15.25 1.18
CA ALA A 218 41.85 13.80 0.91
C ALA A 218 42.84 12.99 1.77
N SER A 219 43.84 13.61 2.44
CA SER A 219 44.83 12.89 3.25
C SER A 219 44.72 13.21 4.74
N ALA A 220 44.84 12.16 5.57
CA ALA A 220 44.82 12.28 7.03
C ALA A 220 46.07 13.00 7.58
N ASP A 221 47.18 13.07 6.80
CA ASP A 221 48.40 13.76 7.15
C ASP A 221 48.36 15.29 6.93
N ALA A 222 47.26 15.77 6.36
CA ALA A 222 47.07 17.22 6.13
C ALA A 222 46.43 17.88 7.36
N GLY A 223 46.99 17.68 8.55
CA GLY A 223 46.47 18.25 9.80
C GLY A 223 46.27 19.76 9.81
N ASP A 224 46.82 20.47 8.81
CA ASP A 224 46.67 21.92 8.60
C ASP A 224 46.06 22.29 7.25
N ALA A 225 45.53 21.32 6.46
CA ALA A 225 44.91 21.67 5.18
C ALA A 225 43.53 22.32 5.42
N PRO A 226 43.27 23.51 4.84
CA PRO A 226 42.00 24.22 5.08
C PRO A 226 40.82 23.47 4.47
N VAL A 227 39.70 23.44 5.20
CA VAL A 227 38.40 23.03 4.67
C VAL A 227 37.94 24.11 3.66
N HIS A 228 37.63 23.70 2.45
CA HIS A 228 37.18 24.62 1.42
C HIS A 228 35.66 24.72 1.44
N GLU A 229 35.17 25.93 1.71
CA GLU A 229 33.74 26.24 1.60
C GLU A 229 33.49 27.13 0.38
N GLN A 230 32.56 26.74 -0.45
CA GLN A 230 32.15 27.46 -1.65
C GLN A 230 30.64 27.61 -1.68
N ARG A 231 30.17 28.84 -1.76
CA ARG A 231 28.73 29.12 -1.96
C ARG A 231 28.47 29.43 -3.42
N SER A 232 27.39 28.81 -3.96
CA SER A 232 26.94 29.01 -5.33
C SER A 232 25.45 29.26 -5.39
N ALA A 233 25.04 30.28 -6.13
CA ALA A 233 23.61 30.56 -6.32
C ALA A 233 22.91 29.41 -7.08
N THR A 234 23.65 28.78 -8.01
CA THR A 234 23.18 27.62 -8.76
C THR A 234 24.33 26.65 -8.98
N LEU A 235 24.11 25.37 -8.67
CA LEU A 235 25.07 24.28 -8.85
C LEU A 235 24.43 23.17 -9.67
N ALA A 236 25.05 22.80 -10.80
CA ALA A 236 24.70 21.60 -11.55
C ALA A 236 25.41 20.40 -10.91
N TRP A 237 24.64 19.43 -10.43
CA TRP A 237 25.15 18.22 -9.81
C TRP A 237 24.72 16.99 -10.63
N PRO A 238 25.65 16.31 -11.30
CA PRO A 238 25.30 15.13 -12.09
C PRO A 238 24.87 13.98 -11.17
N SER A 239 23.87 13.18 -11.58
CA SER A 239 23.37 12.01 -10.86
C SER A 239 22.96 10.91 -11.83
N THR A 240 23.07 9.65 -11.41
CA THR A 240 22.51 8.50 -12.12
C THR A 240 21.08 8.22 -11.70
N LEU A 241 20.58 8.91 -10.66
CA LEU A 241 19.22 8.76 -10.16
C LEU A 241 18.22 9.40 -11.12
N SER A 242 17.31 8.59 -11.65
CA SER A 242 16.22 9.10 -12.48
C SER A 242 15.22 9.92 -11.66
N PRO A 243 14.54 10.92 -12.28
CA PRO A 243 13.48 11.69 -11.61
C PRO A 243 12.40 10.80 -10.97
N ALA A 244 12.10 9.65 -11.59
CA ALA A 244 11.12 8.71 -11.08
C ALA A 244 11.55 8.05 -9.76
N VAL A 245 12.83 7.70 -9.63
CA VAL A 245 13.39 7.13 -8.39
C VAL A 245 13.39 8.15 -7.26
N VAL A 246 13.77 9.39 -7.57
CA VAL A 246 13.78 10.49 -6.60
C VAL A 246 12.35 10.82 -6.12
N ALA A 247 11.39 10.88 -7.05
CA ALA A 247 9.99 11.08 -6.72
C ALA A 247 9.45 9.93 -5.85
N ALA A 248 9.82 8.69 -6.19
CA ALA A 248 9.41 7.51 -5.42
C ALA A 248 9.97 7.51 -3.98
N ALA A 249 11.17 8.04 -3.76
CA ALA A 249 11.76 8.13 -2.42
C ALA A 249 11.06 9.16 -1.52
N VAL A 250 10.51 10.22 -2.11
CA VAL A 250 9.88 11.33 -1.38
C VAL A 250 8.39 11.10 -1.17
N LEU A 251 7.72 10.40 -2.09
CA LEU A 251 6.30 10.13 -2.00
C LEU A 251 6.00 8.99 -1.00
N PRO A 252 4.88 9.04 -0.28
CA PRO A 252 4.43 7.92 0.55
C PRO A 252 4.26 6.65 -0.30
N LEU A 253 4.68 5.50 0.22
CA LEU A 253 4.57 4.21 -0.49
C LEU A 253 3.13 3.82 -0.89
N ALA A 254 2.13 4.37 -0.18
CA ALA A 254 0.72 4.17 -0.50
C ALA A 254 0.33 4.78 -1.86
N THR A 255 1.04 5.83 -2.30
CA THR A 255 0.78 6.51 -3.58
C THR A 255 1.35 5.79 -4.81
N MET A 256 2.07 4.68 -4.61
CA MET A 256 2.75 3.96 -5.68
C MET A 256 1.88 2.84 -6.25
N THR A 257 1.92 2.68 -7.56
CA THR A 257 1.37 1.52 -8.27
C THR A 257 2.26 0.28 -8.06
N THR A 258 1.75 -0.90 -8.34
CA THR A 258 2.53 -2.14 -8.26
C THR A 258 3.78 -2.10 -9.16
N VAL A 259 3.66 -1.52 -10.36
CA VAL A 259 4.79 -1.39 -11.28
C VAL A 259 5.84 -0.39 -10.77
N GLU A 260 5.41 0.73 -10.19
CA GLU A 260 6.32 1.71 -9.57
C GLU A 260 7.06 1.11 -8.38
N LEU A 261 6.36 0.35 -7.52
CA LEU A 261 6.99 -0.36 -6.40
C LEU A 261 8.04 -1.37 -6.87
N TRP A 262 7.75 -2.12 -7.93
CA TRP A 262 8.70 -3.08 -8.48
C TRP A 262 9.96 -2.40 -9.03
N ARG A 263 9.81 -1.37 -9.87
CA ARG A 263 10.94 -0.60 -10.41
C ARG A 263 11.78 0.05 -9.32
N TYR A 264 11.12 0.55 -8.28
CA TYR A 264 11.82 1.17 -7.16
C TYR A 264 12.58 0.14 -6.33
N SER A 265 12.00 -1.05 -6.08
CA SER A 265 12.69 -2.13 -5.35
C SER A 265 13.89 -2.68 -6.13
N GLU A 266 13.77 -2.81 -7.46
CA GLU A 266 14.88 -3.21 -8.34
C GLU A 266 16.02 -2.21 -8.26
N HIS A 267 15.72 -0.92 -8.37
CA HIS A 267 16.76 0.12 -8.24
C HIS A 267 17.44 0.11 -6.86
N LEU A 268 16.70 -0.07 -5.77
CA LEU A 268 17.29 -0.16 -4.44
C LEU A 268 18.20 -1.39 -4.30
N SER A 269 17.82 -2.53 -4.89
CA SER A 269 18.61 -3.76 -4.91
C SER A 269 19.95 -3.55 -5.61
N ASP A 270 19.95 -2.89 -6.77
CA ASP A 270 21.15 -2.58 -7.55
C ASP A 270 22.14 -1.68 -6.78
N GLN A 271 21.63 -0.85 -5.87
CA GLN A 271 22.42 0.03 -5.02
C GLN A 271 22.79 -0.58 -3.65
N ALA A 272 22.58 -1.90 -3.47
CA ALA A 272 22.82 -2.62 -2.21
C ALA A 272 22.13 -1.96 -0.99
N GLN A 273 20.96 -1.37 -1.21
CA GLN A 273 20.12 -0.81 -0.14
C GLN A 273 19.16 -1.86 0.40
N ALA A 274 18.65 -1.64 1.62
CA ALA A 274 17.67 -2.52 2.23
C ALA A 274 16.34 -2.46 1.46
N THR A 275 16.08 -3.45 0.61
CA THR A 275 14.90 -3.53 -0.28
C THR A 275 13.71 -4.26 0.34
N GLN A 276 13.96 -5.07 1.35
CA GLN A 276 13.01 -6.06 1.87
C GLN A 276 11.62 -5.48 2.19
N MET A 277 11.55 -4.29 2.79
CA MET A 277 10.26 -3.66 3.10
C MET A 277 9.46 -3.31 1.85
N HIS A 278 10.14 -2.86 0.78
CA HIS A 278 9.51 -2.49 -0.49
C HIS A 278 9.06 -3.73 -1.26
N GLU A 279 9.86 -4.79 -1.25
CA GLU A 279 9.52 -6.08 -1.85
C GLU A 279 8.34 -6.75 -1.15
N ILE A 280 8.28 -6.73 0.20
CA ILE A 280 7.13 -7.23 0.94
C ILE A 280 5.87 -6.44 0.56
N ARG A 281 5.94 -5.12 0.45
CA ARG A 281 4.81 -4.29 0.03
C ARG A 281 4.38 -4.59 -1.41
N PHE A 282 5.33 -4.76 -2.33
CA PHE A 282 5.06 -5.18 -3.70
C PHE A 282 4.30 -6.51 -3.74
N TRP A 283 4.82 -7.56 -3.08
CA TRP A 283 4.20 -8.87 -3.08
C TRP A 283 2.83 -8.86 -2.37
N LYS A 284 2.69 -8.11 -1.28
CA LYS A 284 1.39 -7.92 -0.63
C LYS A 284 0.38 -7.31 -1.59
N LYS A 285 0.75 -6.26 -2.32
CA LYS A 285 -0.14 -5.59 -3.27
C LYS A 285 -0.48 -6.49 -4.46
N ALA A 286 0.49 -7.21 -5.01
CA ALA A 286 0.29 -8.13 -6.12
C ALA A 286 -0.61 -9.34 -5.77
N LEU A 287 -0.47 -9.89 -4.55
CA LEU A 287 -1.24 -11.05 -4.10
C LEU A 287 -2.58 -10.69 -3.44
N TYR A 288 -2.80 -9.42 -3.11
CA TYR A 288 -3.99 -8.97 -2.40
C TYR A 288 -5.33 -9.33 -3.08
N PRO A 289 -5.47 -9.24 -4.42
CA PRO A 289 -6.69 -9.67 -5.10
C PRO A 289 -7.04 -11.15 -4.87
N LEU A 290 -6.05 -12.02 -4.63
CA LEU A 290 -6.29 -13.43 -4.30
C LEU A 290 -6.99 -13.60 -2.95
N ALA A 291 -6.76 -12.69 -2.00
CA ALA A 291 -7.47 -12.69 -0.73
C ALA A 291 -8.99 -12.57 -0.92
N CYS A 292 -9.44 -11.83 -1.92
CA CYS A 292 -10.85 -11.72 -2.26
C CYS A 292 -11.48 -13.07 -2.61
N LEU A 293 -10.78 -13.89 -3.41
CA LEU A 293 -11.20 -15.25 -3.76
C LEU A 293 -11.30 -16.15 -2.53
N VAL A 294 -10.27 -16.11 -1.70
CA VAL A 294 -10.17 -16.91 -0.48
C VAL A 294 -11.29 -16.55 0.50
N MET A 295 -11.54 -15.26 0.71
CA MET A 295 -12.58 -14.77 1.61
C MET A 295 -13.97 -15.13 1.13
N MET A 296 -14.24 -15.07 -0.16
CA MET A 296 -15.53 -15.48 -0.73
C MET A 296 -15.75 -17.00 -0.61
N ALA A 297 -14.70 -17.81 -0.83
CA ALA A 297 -14.77 -19.25 -0.65
C ALA A 297 -15.03 -19.63 0.83
N LEU A 298 -14.38 -18.92 1.76
CA LEU A 298 -14.55 -19.11 3.20
C LEU A 298 -15.97 -18.80 3.70
N ALA A 299 -16.73 -17.98 2.99
CA ALA A 299 -18.13 -17.68 3.33
C ALA A 299 -19.07 -18.86 3.07
N LEU A 300 -18.71 -19.79 2.17
CA LEU A 300 -19.62 -20.89 1.74
C LEU A 300 -20.07 -21.82 2.88
N PRO A 301 -19.22 -22.26 3.82
CA PRO A 301 -19.64 -23.10 4.94
C PRO A 301 -20.81 -22.52 5.75
N PHE A 302 -20.91 -21.19 5.86
CA PHE A 302 -21.97 -20.51 6.60
C PHE A 302 -23.36 -20.68 5.95
N ALA A 303 -23.43 -20.89 4.63
CA ALA A 303 -24.69 -21.21 3.93
C ALA A 303 -25.25 -22.58 4.31
N TYR A 304 -24.36 -23.52 4.66
CA TYR A 304 -24.73 -24.89 5.00
C TYR A 304 -24.97 -25.10 6.49
N MET A 305 -24.68 -24.12 7.34
CA MET A 305 -25.03 -24.18 8.75
C MET A 305 -26.56 -24.14 8.89
N HIS A 306 -27.15 -25.05 9.69
CA HIS A 306 -28.57 -25.16 9.88
C HIS A 306 -29.21 -23.80 10.25
N ALA A 307 -30.42 -23.53 9.75
CA ALA A 307 -31.19 -22.33 10.11
C ALA A 307 -31.42 -22.22 11.62
N ARG A 308 -31.52 -23.39 12.30
CA ARG A 308 -31.68 -23.47 13.76
C ARG A 308 -30.36 -23.30 14.54
N ALA A 309 -29.21 -23.38 13.89
CA ALA A 309 -27.90 -23.26 14.52
C ALA A 309 -27.41 -21.79 14.58
N GLY A 310 -28.20 -20.93 15.21
CA GLY A 310 -27.86 -19.54 15.45
C GLY A 310 -28.51 -18.53 14.51
N SER A 311 -28.62 -17.30 14.97
CA SER A 311 -29.15 -16.17 14.20
C SER A 311 -28.20 -15.75 13.08
N VAL A 312 -28.70 -15.03 12.06
CA VAL A 312 -27.84 -14.41 11.01
C VAL A 312 -26.78 -13.54 11.66
N SER A 313 -27.15 -12.81 12.72
CA SER A 313 -26.25 -11.92 13.45
C SER A 313 -25.01 -12.66 14.01
N LEU A 314 -25.18 -13.87 14.56
CA LEU A 314 -24.06 -14.66 15.07
C LEU A 314 -23.13 -15.12 13.93
N LYS A 315 -23.67 -15.50 12.78
CA LYS A 315 -22.89 -15.89 11.61
C LYS A 315 -22.10 -14.71 11.05
N VAL A 316 -22.74 -13.53 10.97
CA VAL A 316 -22.10 -12.28 10.54
C VAL A 316 -21.01 -11.88 11.55
N PHE A 317 -21.27 -11.98 12.84
CA PHE A 317 -20.27 -11.73 13.88
C PHE A 317 -19.03 -12.63 13.71
N GLY A 318 -19.25 -13.94 13.46
CA GLY A 318 -18.16 -14.86 13.13
C GLY A 318 -17.37 -14.44 11.88
N GLY A 319 -18.06 -13.94 10.85
CA GLY A 319 -17.44 -13.37 9.64
C GLY A 319 -16.59 -12.13 9.94
N ILE A 320 -17.10 -11.23 10.78
CA ILE A 320 -16.36 -10.03 11.21
C ILE A 320 -15.08 -10.43 11.96
N MET A 321 -15.18 -11.37 12.90
CA MET A 321 -14.02 -11.86 13.67
C MET A 321 -12.97 -12.51 12.76
N LEU A 322 -13.39 -13.30 11.77
CA LEU A 322 -12.50 -13.89 10.77
C LEU A 322 -11.87 -12.81 9.89
N GLY A 323 -12.61 -11.79 9.48
CA GLY A 323 -12.07 -10.66 8.71
C GLY A 323 -11.01 -9.88 9.48
N ILE A 324 -11.30 -9.53 10.73
CA ILE A 324 -10.34 -8.82 11.60
C ILE A 324 -9.09 -9.67 11.84
N SER A 325 -9.26 -10.97 12.13
CA SER A 325 -8.12 -11.87 12.35
C SER A 325 -7.24 -12.02 11.10
N PHE A 326 -7.81 -11.94 9.89
CA PHE A 326 -7.04 -11.90 8.65
C PHE A 326 -6.17 -10.64 8.55
N VAL A 327 -6.73 -9.46 8.83
CA VAL A 327 -5.95 -8.21 8.80
C VAL A 327 -4.83 -8.23 9.82
N LEU A 328 -5.13 -8.67 11.05
CA LEU A 328 -4.12 -8.80 12.11
C LEU A 328 -3.00 -9.76 11.69
N LEU A 329 -3.36 -10.92 11.11
CA LEU A 329 -2.37 -11.89 10.62
C LEU A 329 -1.54 -11.32 9.47
N ASN A 330 -2.17 -10.57 8.53
CA ASN A 330 -1.47 -9.95 7.41
C ASN A 330 -0.46 -8.88 7.89
N ASN A 331 -0.82 -8.10 8.91
CA ASN A 331 0.07 -7.13 9.52
C ASN A 331 1.18 -7.81 10.31
N LEU A 332 0.84 -8.81 11.13
CA LEU A 332 1.81 -9.58 11.91
C LEU A 332 2.83 -10.28 11.00
N ALA A 333 2.36 -10.95 9.93
CA ALA A 333 3.25 -11.58 8.96
C ALA A 333 4.25 -10.58 8.35
N GLY A 334 3.79 -9.36 8.03
CA GLY A 334 4.66 -8.30 7.53
C GLY A 334 5.74 -7.89 8.51
N HIS A 335 5.40 -7.68 9.78
CA HIS A 335 6.36 -7.28 10.81
C HIS A 335 7.34 -8.40 11.17
N VAL A 336 6.84 -9.64 11.34
CA VAL A 336 7.70 -10.79 11.62
C VAL A 336 8.63 -11.10 10.44
N GLY A 337 8.11 -10.96 9.22
CA GLY A 337 8.90 -11.15 8.00
C GLY A 337 10.07 -10.20 7.91
N LEU A 338 9.87 -8.91 8.24
CA LEU A 338 10.92 -7.90 8.30
C LEU A 338 11.95 -8.20 9.40
N LEU A 339 11.51 -8.65 10.59
CA LEU A 339 12.40 -8.94 11.72
C LEU A 339 13.23 -10.22 11.55
N ARG A 340 12.72 -11.17 10.75
CA ARG A 340 13.32 -12.49 10.56
C ARG A 340 13.96 -12.68 9.17
N ASP A 341 14.04 -11.64 8.37
CA ASP A 341 14.55 -11.66 6.99
C ASP A 341 13.94 -12.77 6.12
N TRP A 342 12.62 -13.00 6.28
CA TRP A 342 11.91 -13.99 5.48
C TRP A 342 11.78 -13.51 4.02
N THR A 343 11.73 -14.48 3.10
CA THR A 343 11.52 -14.16 1.68
C THR A 343 10.22 -13.38 1.49
N PRO A 344 10.24 -12.22 0.82
CA PRO A 344 9.11 -11.29 0.74
C PRO A 344 7.81 -11.89 0.23
N TRP A 345 7.88 -12.76 -0.80
CA TRP A 345 6.70 -13.41 -1.35
C TRP A 345 6.04 -14.40 -0.37
N VAL A 346 6.83 -15.10 0.45
CA VAL A 346 6.30 -16.00 1.50
C VAL A 346 5.54 -15.22 2.54
N VAL A 347 6.11 -14.09 2.99
CA VAL A 347 5.47 -13.19 3.96
C VAL A 347 4.10 -12.73 3.45
N ALA A 348 4.02 -12.32 2.18
CA ALA A 348 2.79 -11.83 1.57
C ALA A 348 1.76 -12.95 1.31
N ALA A 349 2.20 -14.16 0.98
CA ALA A 349 1.31 -15.27 0.66
C ALA A 349 0.76 -15.99 1.92
N THR A 350 1.52 -16.00 3.02
CA THR A 350 1.20 -16.77 4.25
C THR A 350 -0.23 -16.55 4.76
N PRO A 351 -0.75 -15.32 4.94
CA PRO A 351 -2.11 -15.11 5.43
C PRO A 351 -3.16 -15.70 4.50
N SER A 352 -3.04 -15.44 3.19
CA SER A 352 -3.98 -15.94 2.19
C SER A 352 -3.96 -17.46 2.07
N LEU A 353 -2.77 -18.09 2.14
CA LEU A 353 -2.63 -19.55 2.13
C LEU A 353 -3.24 -20.20 3.36
N LEU A 354 -3.02 -19.65 4.56
CA LEU A 354 -3.60 -20.15 5.80
C LEU A 354 -5.12 -20.10 5.74
N TYR A 355 -5.71 -19.01 5.28
CA TYR A 355 -7.16 -18.88 5.13
C TYR A 355 -7.71 -19.74 4.00
N LEU A 356 -6.96 -19.97 2.94
CA LEU A 356 -7.31 -20.94 1.89
C LEU A 356 -7.38 -22.36 2.46
N LEU A 357 -6.40 -22.76 3.24
CA LEU A 357 -6.38 -24.08 3.91
C LEU A 357 -7.57 -24.22 4.89
N LEU A 358 -7.87 -23.17 5.65
CA LEU A 358 -9.04 -23.11 6.53
C LEU A 358 -10.34 -23.28 5.73
N SER A 359 -10.46 -22.56 4.60
CA SER A 359 -11.62 -22.65 3.70
C SER A 359 -11.79 -24.06 3.13
N LEU A 360 -10.70 -24.68 2.66
CA LEU A 360 -10.70 -26.05 2.14
C LEU A 360 -11.03 -27.07 3.22
N ALA A 361 -10.48 -26.92 4.42
CA ALA A 361 -10.80 -27.79 5.56
C ALA A 361 -12.26 -27.70 5.95
N ALA A 362 -12.82 -26.48 6.05
CA ALA A 362 -14.22 -26.27 6.33
C ALA A 362 -15.13 -26.82 5.22
N PHE A 363 -14.73 -26.67 3.97
CA PHE A 363 -15.47 -27.19 2.82
C PHE A 363 -15.44 -28.72 2.76
N THR A 364 -14.27 -29.37 2.96
CA THR A 364 -14.15 -30.83 2.98
C THR A 364 -14.91 -31.45 4.13
N TRP A 365 -14.86 -30.83 5.31
CA TRP A 365 -15.66 -31.24 6.45
C TRP A 365 -17.14 -31.18 6.13
N LEU A 366 -17.61 -30.09 5.49
CA LEU A 366 -18.99 -29.91 5.08
C LEU A 366 -19.46 -30.98 4.09
N VAL A 367 -18.63 -31.30 3.07
CA VAL A 367 -18.98 -32.28 2.03
C VAL A 367 -18.96 -33.71 2.57
N ARG A 368 -18.07 -34.03 3.54
CA ARG A 368 -17.88 -35.37 4.07
C ARG A 368 -18.94 -35.77 5.12
N TYR A 369 -19.43 -34.80 5.88
CA TYR A 369 -20.32 -35.07 7.02
C TYR A 369 -21.78 -34.61 6.79
N ARG A 370 -22.13 -34.20 5.60
CA ARG A 370 -23.49 -33.81 5.17
C ARG A 370 -23.83 -34.28 3.77
#